data_6da176d63a57350110d6511ce50d679b
#
_entry.id   6da176d63a57350110d6511ce50d679b
#
_cell.length_a   1.000
_cell.length_b   1.000
_cell.length_c   1.000
_cell.angle_alpha   90.00
_cell.angle_beta   90.00
_cell.angle_gamma   90.00
#
_symmetry.space_group_name_H-M   'P 1'
#
loop_
_entity.id
_entity.type
_entity.pdbx_description
1 polymer ?
#
loop_
_entity_poly.entity_id
_entity_poly.type
_entity_poly.pdbx_seq_one_letter_code
_entity_poly.pdbx_strand_id
1 'polypeptide(L)'
;MLTLKNLSLTASDAQGRTDIVKNVSLDVEDGKFLVITGPNGGGKTTLAKLIMGLAVPTGGQILLDGEDITPLSITDRARRGISYSFQQPPRFKGMKVSDLLTIAAGKTLSHDEACSYLTQVG
;
A
#
# COMPACT_ATOMS: atom_id res chain seq x y z
N MET A 1 7.42 11.26 6.39
CA MET A 1 7.34 11.75 5.00
C MET A 1 7.61 10.61 4.04
N LEU A 2 6.77 10.44 3.04
CA LEU A 2 6.95 9.43 2.00
C LEU A 2 7.53 10.10 0.75
N THR A 3 8.64 9.58 0.25
CA THR A 3 9.30 10.13 -0.93
C THR A 3 9.45 9.05 -2.00
N LEU A 4 9.03 9.35 -3.22
CA LEU A 4 9.28 8.53 -4.39
C LEU A 4 10.31 9.23 -5.26
N LYS A 5 11.38 8.51 -5.63
CA LYS A 5 12.46 9.05 -6.47
C LYS A 5 12.57 8.25 -7.76
N ASN A 6 12.20 8.86 -8.87
CA ASN A 6 12.31 8.24 -10.22
C ASN A 6 11.74 6.82 -10.25
N LEU A 7 10.62 6.61 -9.56
CA LEU A 7 10.01 5.29 -9.45
C LEU A 7 9.47 4.85 -10.80
N SER A 8 9.85 3.67 -11.24
CA SER A 8 9.46 3.13 -12.54
C SER A 8 9.11 1.66 -12.45
N LEU A 9 8.14 1.24 -13.23
CA LEU A 9 7.78 -0.16 -13.43
C LEU A 9 7.50 -0.39 -14.90
N THR A 10 8.27 -1.30 -15.49
CA THR A 10 8.10 -1.75 -16.86
C THR A 10 7.65 -3.19 -16.88
N ALA A 11 6.56 -3.51 -17.56
CA ALA A 11 6.11 -4.87 -17.82
C ALA A 11 6.55 -5.30 -19.20
N SER A 12 6.97 -6.56 -19.32
CA SER A 12 7.28 -7.18 -20.61
C SER A 12 6.26 -8.26 -20.91
N ASP A 13 5.72 -8.25 -22.12
CA ASP A 13 4.83 -9.28 -22.59
C ASP A 13 5.25 -9.74 -24.01
N ALA A 14 4.45 -10.61 -24.64
CA ALA A 14 4.72 -11.10 -25.98
C ALA A 14 4.70 -10.01 -27.06
N GLN A 15 4.14 -8.83 -26.74
CA GLN A 15 4.02 -7.71 -27.65
C GLN A 15 5.09 -6.64 -27.44
N GLY A 16 5.95 -6.78 -26.41
CA GLY A 16 7.03 -5.86 -26.11
C GLY A 16 7.01 -5.36 -24.67
N ARG A 17 7.71 -4.25 -24.42
CA ARG A 17 7.77 -3.60 -23.11
C ARG A 17 6.75 -2.47 -23.03
N THR A 18 6.04 -2.41 -21.92
CA THR A 18 5.13 -1.31 -21.60
C THR A 18 5.52 -0.68 -20.27
N ASP A 19 5.75 0.62 -20.27
CA ASP A 19 5.98 1.37 -19.04
C ASP A 19 4.65 1.60 -18.33
N ILE A 20 4.44 0.93 -17.21
CA ILE A 20 3.23 1.09 -16.41
C ILE A 20 3.35 2.31 -15.51
N VAL A 21 4.52 2.48 -14.88
CA VAL A 21 4.89 3.65 -14.08
C VAL A 21 6.23 4.15 -14.62
N LYS A 22 6.32 5.45 -14.91
CA LYS A 22 7.50 6.01 -15.55
C LYS A 22 8.00 7.24 -14.78
N ASN A 23 9.18 7.12 -14.20
CA ASN A 23 9.92 8.20 -13.55
C ASN A 23 9.06 9.07 -12.62
N VAL A 24 8.28 8.43 -11.76
CA VAL A 24 7.42 9.15 -10.82
C VAL A 24 8.27 9.62 -9.63
N SER A 25 8.28 10.92 -9.41
CA SER A 25 8.94 11.54 -8.27
C SER A 25 7.96 12.44 -7.54
N LEU A 26 7.77 12.21 -6.26
CA LEU A 26 6.90 13.03 -5.43
C LEU A 26 7.25 12.88 -3.95
N ASP A 27 6.85 13.86 -3.16
CA ASP A 27 6.97 13.86 -1.71
C ASP A 27 5.59 14.02 -1.08
N VAL A 28 5.29 13.20 -0.10
CA VAL A 28 4.10 13.33 0.73
C VAL A 28 4.54 13.64 2.15
N GLU A 29 4.31 14.87 2.58
CA GLU A 29 4.66 15.31 3.93
C GLU A 29 3.72 14.70 4.97
N ASP A 30 4.19 14.61 6.21
CA ASP A 30 3.39 14.11 7.32
C ASP A 30 2.12 14.96 7.50
N GLY A 31 1.01 14.28 7.74
CA GLY A 31 -0.28 14.94 7.94
C GLY A 31 -0.92 15.50 6.68
N LYS A 32 -0.41 15.18 5.50
CA LYS A 32 -0.95 15.64 4.22
C LYS A 32 -1.71 14.54 3.50
N PHE A 33 -2.70 14.95 2.72
CA PHE A 33 -3.40 14.09 1.77
C PHE A 33 -2.89 14.33 0.37
N LEU A 34 -2.62 13.25 -0.35
CA LEU A 34 -2.30 13.30 -1.77
C LEU A 34 -3.38 12.55 -2.55
N VAL A 35 -3.97 13.22 -3.52
CA VAL A 35 -4.96 12.61 -4.40
C VAL A 35 -4.31 12.34 -5.76
N ILE A 36 -4.37 11.08 -6.20
CA ILE A 36 -3.84 10.67 -7.50
C ILE A 36 -5.02 10.42 -8.43
N THR A 37 -5.07 11.19 -9.52
CA THR A 37 -6.14 11.12 -10.51
C THR A 37 -5.57 10.83 -11.89
N GLY A 38 -6.40 10.33 -12.78
CA GLY A 38 -6.02 10.05 -14.15
C GLY A 38 -6.92 9.02 -14.79
N PRO A 39 -6.70 8.71 -16.07
CA PRO A 39 -7.51 7.72 -16.76
C PRO A 39 -7.31 6.31 -16.20
N ASN A 40 -8.31 5.46 -16.38
CA ASN A 40 -8.19 4.04 -16.04
C ASN A 40 -7.06 3.41 -16.86
N GLY A 41 -6.23 2.61 -16.23
CA GLY A 41 -5.04 2.03 -16.85
C GLY A 41 -3.81 2.93 -16.83
N GLY A 42 -3.89 4.09 -16.16
CA GLY A 42 -2.77 5.03 -16.05
C GLY A 42 -1.72 4.69 -14.98
N GLY A 43 -1.79 3.52 -14.38
CA GLY A 43 -0.82 3.07 -13.39
C GLY A 43 -1.10 3.52 -11.95
N LYS A 44 -2.25 4.12 -11.65
CA LYS A 44 -2.59 4.60 -10.30
C LYS A 44 -2.60 3.47 -9.26
N THR A 45 -3.28 2.39 -9.56
CA THR A 45 -3.34 1.21 -8.69
C THR A 45 -1.98 0.55 -8.56
N THR A 46 -1.23 0.49 -9.66
CA THR A 46 0.12 -0.06 -9.68
C THR A 46 1.07 0.74 -8.80
N LEU A 47 0.95 2.08 -8.81
CA LEU A 47 1.75 2.94 -7.94
C LEU A 47 1.49 2.62 -6.46
N ALA A 48 0.24 2.44 -6.07
CA ALA A 48 -0.12 2.04 -4.71
C ALA A 48 0.46 0.67 -4.35
N LYS A 49 0.41 -0.29 -5.27
CA LYS A 49 1.01 -1.62 -5.07
C LYS A 49 2.52 -1.57 -4.90
N LEU A 50 3.20 -0.70 -5.63
CA LEU A 50 4.65 -0.49 -5.48
C LEU A 50 4.99 0.04 -4.09
N ILE A 51 4.23 0.99 -3.58
CA ILE A 51 4.45 1.56 -2.25
C ILE A 51 4.21 0.52 -1.16
N MET A 52 3.17 -0.30 -1.31
CA MET A 52 2.87 -1.37 -0.35
C MET A 52 3.86 -2.54 -0.42
N GLY A 53 4.50 -2.75 -1.55
CA GLY A 53 5.40 -3.89 -1.77
C GLY A 53 4.75 -5.08 -2.47
N LEU A 54 3.54 -4.92 -2.99
CA LEU A 54 2.84 -5.95 -3.77
C LEU A 54 3.42 -6.08 -5.18
N ALA A 55 4.13 -5.07 -5.65
CA ALA A 55 4.87 -5.08 -6.91
C ALA A 55 6.30 -4.60 -6.68
N VAL A 56 7.22 -5.07 -7.50
CA VAL A 56 8.63 -4.69 -7.42
C VAL A 56 8.94 -3.69 -8.54
N PRO A 57 9.46 -2.50 -8.22
CA PRO A 57 9.80 -1.52 -9.25
C PRO A 57 11.00 -1.99 -10.07
N THR A 58 11.03 -1.59 -11.33
CA THR A 58 12.19 -1.82 -12.21
C THR A 58 13.27 -0.75 -12.05
N GLY A 59 12.93 0.38 -11.43
CA GLY A 59 13.88 1.45 -11.15
C GLY A 59 13.33 2.43 -10.12
N GLY A 60 14.21 3.25 -9.58
CA GLY A 60 13.86 4.25 -8.59
C GLY A 60 13.89 3.76 -7.16
N GLN A 61 13.47 4.61 -6.25
CA GLN A 61 13.50 4.34 -4.82
C GLN A 61 12.22 4.85 -4.15
N ILE A 62 11.85 4.15 -3.07
CA ILE A 62 10.77 4.55 -2.17
C ILE A 62 11.41 4.77 -0.80
N LEU A 63 11.27 5.98 -0.26
CA LEU A 63 11.82 6.36 1.04
C LEU A 63 10.68 6.67 2.01
N LEU A 64 10.76 6.15 3.21
CA LEU A 64 9.85 6.49 4.30
C LEU A 64 10.66 7.07 5.45
N ASP A 65 10.40 8.34 5.78
CA ASP A 65 11.14 9.10 6.79
C ASP A 65 12.66 9.05 6.57
N GLY A 66 13.08 9.13 5.30
CA GLY A 66 14.48 9.09 4.91
C GLY A 66 15.09 7.71 4.80
N GLU A 67 14.36 6.66 5.14
CA GLU A 67 14.81 5.27 5.04
C GLU A 67 14.35 4.63 3.74
N ASP A 68 15.26 4.00 3.00
CA ASP A 68 14.94 3.28 1.78
C ASP A 68 14.19 1.99 2.10
N ILE A 69 12.90 1.94 1.75
CA ILE A 69 12.05 0.77 1.95
C ILE A 69 11.87 -0.06 0.69
N THR A 70 12.51 0.32 -0.41
CA THR A 70 12.38 -0.39 -1.68
C THR A 70 12.69 -1.89 -1.58
N PRO A 71 13.76 -2.33 -0.87
CA PRO A 71 14.07 -3.75 -0.74
C PRO A 71 13.24 -4.49 0.31
N LEU A 72 12.43 -3.79 1.08
CA LEU A 72 11.69 -4.40 2.19
C LEU A 72 10.49 -5.20 1.71
N SER A 73 10.17 -6.27 2.45
CA SER A 73 8.96 -7.06 2.22
C SER A 73 7.69 -6.30 2.59
N ILE A 74 6.55 -6.84 2.18
CA ILE A 74 5.22 -6.32 2.57
C ILE A 74 5.10 -6.26 4.09
N THR A 75 5.53 -7.31 4.77
CA THR A 75 5.46 -7.41 6.23
C THR A 75 6.30 -6.32 6.91
N ASP A 76 7.52 -6.10 6.44
CA ASP A 76 8.40 -5.09 7.01
C ASP A 76 7.86 -3.67 6.78
N ARG A 77 7.28 -3.42 5.61
CA ARG A 77 6.63 -2.14 5.31
C ARG A 77 5.40 -1.92 6.19
N ALA A 78 4.60 -2.95 6.40
CA ALA A 78 3.44 -2.88 7.29
C ALA A 78 3.85 -2.55 8.74
N ARG A 79 4.94 -3.12 9.22
CA ARG A 79 5.49 -2.82 10.54
C ARG A 79 5.96 -1.38 10.69
N ARG A 80 6.31 -0.73 9.59
CA ARG A 80 6.69 0.69 9.57
C ARG A 80 5.50 1.64 9.42
N GLY A 81 4.28 1.10 9.39
CA GLY A 81 3.06 1.90 9.36
C GLY A 81 2.44 2.09 7.98
N ILE A 82 2.88 1.36 6.96
CA ILE A 82 2.25 1.40 5.65
C ILE A 82 1.09 0.41 5.60
N SER A 83 -0.10 0.90 5.26
CA SER A 83 -1.26 0.06 5.07
C SER A 83 -1.89 0.31 3.70
N TYR A 84 -2.64 -0.65 3.22
CA TYR A 84 -3.24 -0.63 1.89
C TYR A 84 -4.70 -1.07 1.97
N SER A 85 -5.58 -0.29 1.36
CA SER A 85 -6.99 -0.64 1.24
C SER A 85 -7.27 -1.11 -0.19
N PHE A 86 -7.72 -2.36 -0.31
CA PHE A 86 -8.03 -2.93 -1.62
C PHE A 86 -9.29 -2.29 -2.20
N GLN A 87 -9.36 -2.19 -3.52
CA GLN A 87 -10.56 -1.69 -4.22
C GLN A 87 -11.78 -2.55 -3.91
N GLN A 88 -11.59 -3.87 -3.84
CA GLN A 88 -12.60 -4.81 -3.40
C GLN A 88 -12.14 -5.43 -2.07
N PRO A 89 -12.98 -5.39 -1.03
CA PRO A 89 -12.60 -5.98 0.25
C PRO A 89 -12.30 -7.48 0.08
N PRO A 90 -11.13 -7.96 0.51
CA PRO A 90 -10.83 -9.37 0.47
C PRO A 90 -11.72 -10.13 1.46
N ARG A 91 -12.11 -11.34 1.10
CA ARG A 91 -12.90 -12.21 1.97
C ARG A 91 -12.03 -13.36 2.45
N PHE A 92 -12.12 -13.63 3.74
CA PHE A 92 -11.38 -14.70 4.38
C PHE A 92 -12.38 -15.72 4.91
N LYS A 93 -12.50 -16.88 4.23
CA LYS A 93 -13.40 -17.94 4.66
C LYS A 93 -13.00 -18.49 6.02
N GLY A 94 -13.99 -18.72 6.88
CA GLY A 94 -13.77 -19.31 8.20
C GLY A 94 -13.22 -18.34 9.24
N MET A 95 -13.06 -17.08 8.92
CA MET A 95 -12.62 -16.06 9.88
C MET A 95 -13.76 -15.13 10.25
N LYS A 96 -13.88 -14.88 11.55
CA LYS A 96 -14.82 -13.88 12.07
C LYS A 96 -14.22 -12.49 11.95
N VAL A 97 -15.07 -11.45 11.93
CA VAL A 97 -14.62 -10.06 11.95
C VAL A 97 -13.74 -9.78 13.17
N SER A 98 -14.09 -10.35 14.34
CA SER A 98 -13.28 -10.22 15.56
C SER A 98 -11.89 -10.82 15.40
N ASP A 99 -11.73 -11.91 14.65
CA ASP A 99 -10.43 -12.52 14.36
C ASP A 99 -9.56 -11.59 13.51
N LEU A 100 -10.14 -10.96 12.49
CA LEU A 100 -9.44 -10.02 11.64
C LEU A 100 -8.99 -8.78 12.42
N LEU A 101 -9.83 -8.25 13.30
CA LEU A 101 -9.49 -7.12 14.15
C LEU A 101 -8.37 -7.48 15.13
N THR A 102 -8.40 -8.69 15.69
CA THR A 102 -7.37 -9.17 16.59
C THR A 102 -6.01 -9.27 15.88
N ILE A 103 -5.98 -9.80 14.67
CA ILE A 103 -4.76 -9.89 13.86
C ILE A 103 -4.22 -8.48 13.54
N ALA A 104 -5.09 -7.57 13.12
CA ALA A 104 -4.71 -6.20 12.77
C ALA A 104 -4.16 -5.43 13.97
N ALA A 105 -4.75 -5.63 15.15
CA ALA A 105 -4.32 -4.98 16.37
C ALA A 105 -3.03 -5.58 16.96
N GLY A 106 -2.68 -6.82 16.59
CA GLY A 106 -1.54 -7.54 17.14
C GLY A 106 -1.75 -8.01 18.58
N LYS A 107 -2.98 -7.98 19.08
CA LYS A 107 -3.36 -8.39 20.43
C LYS A 107 -4.81 -8.86 20.47
N THR A 108 -5.16 -9.63 21.50
CA THR A 108 -6.55 -10.00 21.73
C THR A 108 -7.37 -8.78 22.15
N LEU A 109 -8.47 -8.53 21.43
CA LEU A 109 -9.38 -7.43 21.74
C LEU A 109 -10.57 -7.94 22.54
N SER A 110 -11.01 -7.13 23.52
CA SER A 110 -12.28 -7.38 24.21
C SER A 110 -13.44 -7.10 23.23
N HIS A 111 -14.63 -7.62 23.57
CA HIS A 111 -15.84 -7.34 22.77
C HIS A 111 -16.10 -5.83 22.67
N ASP A 112 -15.93 -5.08 23.75
CA ASP A 112 -16.15 -3.63 23.77
C ASP A 112 -15.12 -2.89 22.91
N GLU A 113 -13.86 -3.28 22.94
CA GLU A 113 -12.83 -2.70 22.07
C GLU A 113 -13.10 -2.94 20.59
N ALA A 114 -13.48 -4.17 20.22
CA ALA A 114 -13.83 -4.51 18.85
C ALA A 114 -15.05 -3.73 18.38
N CYS A 115 -16.09 -3.62 19.20
CA CYS A 115 -17.26 -2.82 18.89
C CYS A 115 -16.95 -1.34 18.74
N SER A 116 -16.02 -0.80 19.53
CA SER A 116 -15.56 0.58 19.43
C SER A 116 -14.96 0.86 18.05
N TYR A 117 -14.09 0.00 17.55
CA TYR A 117 -13.50 0.15 16.22
C TYR A 117 -14.55 0.06 15.10
N LEU A 118 -15.47 -0.89 15.20
CA LEU A 118 -16.54 -1.03 14.21
C LEU A 118 -17.48 0.18 14.19
N THR A 119 -17.76 0.77 15.35
CA THR A 119 -18.59 1.97 15.45
C THR A 119 -17.95 3.18 14.76
N GLN A 120 -16.62 3.30 14.81
CA GLN A 120 -15.89 4.40 14.16
C GLN A 120 -16.02 4.39 12.63
N VAL A 121 -16.25 3.25 12.03
CA VAL A 121 -16.33 3.13 10.56
C VAL A 121 -17.77 2.87 10.06
N GLY A 122 -18.72 2.82 10.93
CA GLY A 122 -20.15 2.61 10.59
C GLY A 122 -20.72 1.30 11.17
#